data_3f62a94f11997a87f09bd9c591ec5bba
#
_entry.id   3f62a94f11997a87f09bd9c591ec5bba
#
_cell.length_a   1.000
_cell.length_b   1.000
_cell.length_c   1.000
_cell.angle_alpha   90.00
_cell.angle_beta   90.00
_cell.angle_gamma   90.00
#
_symmetry.space_group_name_H-M   'P 1'
#
loop_
_entity.id
_entity.type
_entity.pdbx_description
1 polymer ?
#
loop_
_entity_poly.entity_id
_entity_poly.type
_entity_poly.pdbx_seq_one_letter_code
_entity_poly.pdbx_strand_id
1 'polypeptide(L)'
;SFARNKILYMDEVKSQFAYQHQTGGPTGRYTGLYKFERLYQNSDFTVDSKGNMVLDSSLPQPYVAVAPGDAMYADLNGDGIVDSDDTMVTGYSTRPEYVFGLNAGFNWKGLNFSMQWTGATHVNKMMEIEYRIPYTNAGGRGLLQYFYDDCWTPEHQTGTLPRAAEKSEVWNSSASTLWLRNARYLRLKTLSVGYTFSNSKRLASVGIKKLGISLTGYNLLTFTPLDFIDPESLTNNNGAYPLVKVYSVGLNV
;
A
#
# COMPACT_ATOMS: atom_id res chain seq x y z
N SER A 1 20.52 -11.58 -3.03
CA SER A 1 20.17 -12.58 -2.01
C SER A 1 18.69 -12.91 -2.12
N PHE A 2 18.35 -14.15 -1.88
CA PHE A 2 16.98 -14.62 -1.84
C PHE A 2 16.74 -15.28 -0.47
N ALA A 3 15.67 -14.89 0.20
CA ALA A 3 15.27 -15.52 1.45
C ALA A 3 13.76 -15.71 1.46
N ARG A 4 13.29 -16.86 1.88
CA ARG A 4 11.88 -17.17 2.09
C ARG A 4 11.71 -17.88 3.43
N ASN A 5 10.65 -17.56 4.13
CA ASN A 5 10.30 -18.21 5.37
C ASN A 5 8.96 -18.94 5.25
N LYS A 6 8.75 -19.93 6.11
CA LYS A 6 7.49 -20.65 6.24
C LYS A 6 7.33 -21.09 7.70
N ILE A 7 6.17 -20.85 8.25
CA ILE A 7 5.80 -21.36 9.58
C ILE A 7 5.55 -22.85 9.46
N LEU A 8 6.44 -23.66 10.03
CA LEU A 8 6.28 -25.12 10.08
C LEU A 8 5.38 -25.53 11.25
N TYR A 9 5.54 -24.86 12.36
CA TYR A 9 4.74 -25.05 13.57
C TYR A 9 4.61 -23.72 14.32
N MET A 10 3.44 -23.46 14.86
CA MET A 10 3.14 -22.35 15.75
C MET A 10 2.03 -22.81 16.70
N ASP A 11 2.15 -22.45 17.97
CA ASP A 11 1.05 -22.63 18.92
C ASP A 11 0.04 -21.49 18.67
N GLU A 12 -0.98 -21.81 17.89
CA GLU A 12 -2.05 -20.87 17.54
C GLU A 12 -3.39 -21.39 18.07
N VAL A 13 -4.30 -20.44 18.35
CA VAL A 13 -5.68 -20.79 18.72
C VAL A 13 -6.26 -21.65 17.59
N LYS A 14 -6.69 -22.85 17.92
CA LYS A 14 -7.30 -23.75 16.95
C LYS A 14 -8.63 -23.19 16.49
N SER A 15 -8.66 -22.55 15.33
CA SER A 15 -9.89 -22.27 14.63
C SER A 15 -10.37 -23.53 13.90
N GLN A 16 -11.68 -23.72 13.81
CA GLN A 16 -12.27 -24.77 12.98
C GLN A 16 -12.08 -24.49 11.47
N PHE A 17 -11.77 -23.26 11.11
CA PHE A 17 -11.65 -22.83 9.71
C PHE A 17 -10.21 -22.74 9.27
N ALA A 18 -9.86 -23.49 8.21
CA ALA A 18 -8.49 -23.53 7.69
C ALA A 18 -7.98 -22.16 7.17
N TYR A 19 -8.88 -21.29 6.70
CA TYR A 19 -8.53 -19.96 6.22
C TYR A 19 -8.08 -18.98 7.33
N GLN A 20 -8.30 -19.33 8.60
CA GLN A 20 -7.84 -18.57 9.76
C GLN A 20 -6.46 -18.98 10.25
N HIS A 21 -5.90 -20.07 9.76
CA HIS A 21 -4.62 -20.59 10.22
C HIS A 21 -3.43 -19.86 9.60
N GLN A 22 -2.44 -19.58 10.43
CA GLN A 22 -1.17 -19.00 10.01
C GLN A 22 -0.13 -20.06 9.64
N THR A 23 -0.19 -21.23 10.29
CA THR A 23 0.72 -22.37 10.03
C THR A 23 0.67 -22.77 8.55
N GLY A 24 1.82 -23.05 7.99
CA GLY A 24 1.97 -23.40 6.56
C GLY A 24 2.21 -22.20 5.63
N GLY A 25 2.01 -20.98 6.11
CA GLY A 25 2.28 -19.74 5.39
C GLY A 25 3.57 -19.04 5.85
N PRO A 26 3.94 -17.93 5.19
CA PRO A 26 5.04 -17.07 5.65
C PRO A 26 4.68 -16.34 6.94
N THR A 27 5.69 -15.93 7.70
CA THR A 27 5.49 -15.12 8.92
C THR A 27 5.03 -13.71 8.60
N GLY A 28 4.20 -13.15 9.48
CA GLY A 28 3.80 -11.75 9.42
C GLY A 28 2.71 -11.44 8.38
N ARG A 29 1.98 -12.46 7.91
CA ARG A 29 0.74 -12.23 7.16
C ARG A 29 -0.28 -11.49 8.02
N TYR A 30 -1.21 -10.83 7.38
CA TYR A 30 -2.31 -10.19 8.07
C TYR A 30 -3.33 -11.23 8.52
N THR A 31 -3.82 -11.07 9.73
CA THR A 31 -4.80 -11.95 10.38
C THR A 31 -6.08 -11.18 10.68
N GLY A 32 -7.20 -11.87 10.73
CA GLY A 32 -8.49 -11.27 11.08
C GLY A 32 -8.99 -10.27 10.04
N LEU A 33 -8.74 -10.54 8.74
CA LEU A 33 -9.20 -9.68 7.66
C LEU A 33 -10.48 -10.23 7.03
N TYR A 34 -11.47 -9.36 6.88
CA TYR A 34 -12.61 -9.66 6.02
C TYR A 34 -12.19 -9.67 4.55
N LYS A 35 -12.76 -10.60 3.80
CA LYS A 35 -12.63 -10.61 2.34
C LYS A 35 -13.66 -9.66 1.74
N PHE A 36 -13.20 -8.52 1.23
CA PHE A 36 -14.06 -7.58 0.50
C PHE A 36 -14.48 -8.16 -0.84
N GLU A 37 -15.76 -8.06 -1.17
CA GLU A 37 -16.32 -8.48 -2.46
C GLU A 37 -16.68 -7.27 -3.32
N ARG A 38 -17.53 -6.41 -2.81
CA ARG A 38 -18.03 -5.21 -3.50
C ARG A 38 -18.66 -4.24 -2.50
N LEU A 39 -19.15 -3.13 -2.99
CA LEU A 39 -20.04 -2.26 -2.22
C LEU A 39 -21.50 -2.69 -2.42
N TYR A 40 -22.29 -2.61 -1.36
CA TYR A 40 -23.72 -2.79 -1.47
C TYR A 40 -24.32 -1.75 -2.42
N GLN A 41 -25.20 -2.20 -3.32
CA GLN A 41 -25.94 -1.35 -4.25
C GLN A 41 -27.39 -1.17 -3.79
N ASN A 42 -28.08 -0.17 -4.34
CA ASN A 42 -29.51 0.02 -4.05
C ASN A 42 -30.36 -1.24 -4.35
N SER A 43 -29.97 -2.02 -5.35
CA SER A 43 -30.63 -3.28 -5.72
C SER A 43 -30.54 -4.40 -4.69
N ASP A 44 -29.63 -4.30 -3.74
CA ASP A 44 -29.43 -5.28 -2.67
C ASP A 44 -30.41 -5.08 -1.50
N PHE A 45 -31.22 -4.04 -1.58
CA PHE A 45 -32.15 -3.66 -0.51
C PHE A 45 -33.58 -3.66 -1.01
N THR A 46 -34.48 -4.01 -0.10
CA THR A 46 -35.93 -3.88 -0.26
C THR A 46 -36.46 -2.82 0.69
N VAL A 47 -37.64 -2.28 0.40
CA VAL A 47 -38.30 -1.31 1.28
C VAL A 47 -39.33 -2.04 2.12
N ASP A 48 -39.23 -1.94 3.45
CA ASP A 48 -40.18 -2.53 4.35
C ASP A 48 -41.51 -1.74 4.38
N SER A 49 -42.52 -2.27 5.11
CA SER A 49 -43.81 -1.62 5.24
C SER A 49 -43.80 -0.26 5.95
N LYS A 50 -42.66 0.10 6.58
CA LYS A 50 -42.44 1.39 7.25
C LYS A 50 -41.63 2.37 6.41
N GLY A 51 -41.21 1.95 5.20
CA GLY A 51 -40.40 2.77 4.30
C GLY A 51 -38.89 2.70 4.57
N ASN A 52 -38.41 1.78 5.41
CA ASN A 52 -36.98 1.60 5.64
C ASN A 52 -36.37 0.68 4.59
N MET A 53 -35.12 0.98 4.21
CA MET A 53 -34.32 0.08 3.39
C MET A 53 -33.79 -1.08 4.25
N VAL A 54 -34.08 -2.29 3.84
CA VAL A 54 -33.68 -3.53 4.52
C VAL A 54 -32.90 -4.37 3.53
N LEU A 55 -31.74 -4.89 3.95
CA LEU A 55 -30.93 -5.78 3.11
C LEU A 55 -31.73 -7.02 2.71
N ASP A 56 -31.63 -7.43 1.45
CA ASP A 56 -32.31 -8.62 0.93
C ASP A 56 -31.84 -9.85 1.71
N SER A 57 -32.82 -10.63 2.19
CA SER A 57 -32.57 -11.83 3.00
C SER A 57 -31.88 -12.97 2.25
N SER A 58 -31.79 -12.89 0.92
CA SER A 58 -31.02 -13.84 0.10
C SER A 58 -29.52 -13.60 0.14
N LEU A 59 -29.09 -12.44 0.64
CA LEU A 59 -27.68 -12.09 0.81
C LEU A 59 -27.20 -12.43 2.23
N PRO A 60 -25.92 -12.73 2.41
CA PRO A 60 -25.35 -12.88 3.74
C PRO A 60 -25.59 -11.65 4.61
N GLN A 61 -26.04 -11.87 5.83
CA GLN A 61 -26.46 -10.81 6.75
C GLN A 61 -25.30 -10.40 7.67
N PRO A 62 -24.78 -9.17 7.59
CA PRO A 62 -23.76 -8.70 8.51
C PRO A 62 -24.35 -8.52 9.92
N TYR A 63 -23.52 -8.68 10.96
CA TYR A 63 -23.93 -8.50 12.35
C TYR A 63 -24.28 -7.04 12.71
N VAL A 64 -24.08 -6.11 11.77
CA VAL A 64 -24.43 -4.69 11.89
C VAL A 64 -25.41 -4.28 10.80
N ALA A 65 -26.18 -3.23 11.05
CA ALA A 65 -27.03 -2.66 10.01
C ALA A 65 -26.16 -1.96 8.94
N VAL A 66 -26.40 -2.31 7.69
CA VAL A 66 -25.73 -1.74 6.52
C VAL A 66 -26.70 -0.98 5.62
N ALA A 67 -26.17 -0.17 4.72
CA ALA A 67 -26.93 0.58 3.74
C ALA A 67 -26.21 0.56 2.38
N PRO A 68 -26.86 0.99 1.29
CA PRO A 68 -26.20 1.13 0.00
C PRO A 68 -24.90 1.95 0.10
N GLY A 69 -23.84 1.47 -0.54
CA GLY A 69 -22.50 2.05 -0.48
C GLY A 69 -21.63 1.58 0.70
N ASP A 70 -22.15 0.76 1.61
CA ASP A 70 -21.31 0.11 2.61
C ASP A 70 -20.56 -1.10 2.01
N ALA A 71 -19.46 -1.50 2.66
CA ALA A 71 -18.66 -2.64 2.23
C ALA A 71 -19.43 -3.96 2.41
N MET A 72 -19.44 -4.79 1.39
CA MET A 72 -19.92 -6.17 1.44
C MET A 72 -18.72 -7.08 1.61
N TYR A 73 -18.74 -7.91 2.65
CA TYR A 73 -17.72 -8.92 2.91
C TYR A 73 -18.27 -10.31 2.65
N ALA A 74 -17.38 -11.23 2.25
CA ALA A 74 -17.73 -12.60 1.98
C ALA A 74 -18.09 -13.35 3.26
N ASP A 75 -19.15 -14.12 3.18
CA ASP A 75 -19.45 -15.21 4.09
C ASP A 75 -18.56 -16.40 3.71
N LEU A 76 -17.51 -16.65 4.49
CA LEU A 76 -16.50 -17.67 4.17
C LEU A 76 -16.87 -19.06 4.71
N ASN A 77 -17.67 -19.11 5.76
CA ASN A 77 -18.12 -20.36 6.37
C ASN A 77 -19.44 -20.86 5.78
N GLY A 78 -20.22 -19.99 5.10
CA GLY A 78 -21.47 -20.31 4.41
C GLY A 78 -22.68 -20.45 5.34
N ASP A 79 -22.65 -19.82 6.52
CA ASP A 79 -23.75 -19.91 7.47
C ASP A 79 -24.83 -18.81 7.27
N GLY A 80 -24.58 -17.89 6.33
CA GLY A 80 -25.48 -16.79 5.99
C GLY A 80 -25.34 -15.56 6.86
N ILE A 81 -24.37 -15.55 7.80
CA ILE A 81 -24.05 -14.42 8.67
C ILE A 81 -22.62 -14.00 8.40
N VAL A 82 -22.37 -12.70 8.30
CA VAL A 82 -20.98 -12.19 8.17
C VAL A 82 -20.52 -11.64 9.51
N ASP A 83 -19.62 -12.38 10.14
CA ASP A 83 -19.10 -12.05 11.48
C ASP A 83 -17.59 -12.36 11.61
N SER A 84 -17.11 -12.53 12.85
CA SER A 84 -15.69 -12.79 13.12
C SER A 84 -15.19 -14.14 12.54
N ASP A 85 -16.08 -15.09 12.31
CA ASP A 85 -15.75 -16.39 11.76
C ASP A 85 -15.38 -16.30 10.26
N ASP A 86 -15.83 -15.24 9.57
CA ASP A 86 -15.50 -14.93 8.17
C ASP A 86 -14.22 -14.13 7.98
N THR A 87 -13.46 -13.96 9.04
CA THR A 87 -12.15 -13.34 8.91
C THR A 87 -11.08 -14.36 8.54
N MET A 88 -10.13 -13.94 7.72
CA MET A 88 -9.09 -14.83 7.19
C MET A 88 -7.68 -14.32 7.42
N VAL A 89 -6.72 -15.24 7.28
CA VAL A 89 -5.29 -14.93 7.19
C VAL A 89 -4.91 -14.78 5.72
N THR A 90 -4.48 -13.60 5.30
CA THR A 90 -4.22 -13.32 3.89
C THR A 90 -3.12 -12.30 3.68
N GLY A 91 -2.79 -12.09 2.39
CA GLY A 91 -1.82 -11.12 1.95
C GLY A 91 -0.36 -11.51 2.23
N TYR A 92 0.50 -10.59 1.91
CA TYR A 92 1.92 -10.66 2.26
C TYR A 92 2.17 -9.82 3.51
N SER A 93 3.26 -10.08 4.21
CA SER A 93 3.73 -9.27 5.33
C SER A 93 4.03 -7.82 4.90
N THR A 94 4.08 -6.91 5.86
CA THR A 94 4.68 -5.58 5.68
C THR A 94 6.18 -5.65 5.37
N ARG A 95 6.83 -6.78 5.69
CA ARG A 95 8.22 -7.05 5.33
C ARG A 95 8.25 -7.79 4.00
N PRO A 96 8.94 -7.27 2.98
CA PRO A 96 9.01 -7.93 1.68
C PRO A 96 9.60 -9.34 1.78
N GLU A 97 9.02 -10.29 1.05
CA GLU A 97 9.65 -11.61 0.88
C GLU A 97 10.83 -11.55 -0.08
N TYR A 98 10.74 -10.68 -1.10
CA TYR A 98 11.79 -10.52 -2.09
C TYR A 98 12.27 -9.08 -2.11
N VAL A 99 13.57 -8.92 -1.90
CA VAL A 99 14.27 -7.65 -2.06
C VAL A 99 15.39 -7.86 -3.06
N PHE A 100 15.47 -6.98 -4.04
CA PHE A 100 16.49 -7.05 -5.07
C PHE A 100 17.11 -5.68 -5.31
N GLY A 101 18.34 -5.69 -5.80
CA GLY A 101 19.06 -4.50 -6.18
C GLY A 101 19.92 -4.76 -7.43
N LEU A 102 20.01 -3.75 -8.26
CA LEU A 102 20.89 -3.74 -9.43
C LEU A 102 21.76 -2.50 -9.35
N ASN A 103 23.07 -2.72 -9.35
CA ASN A 103 24.04 -1.67 -9.50
C ASN A 103 24.73 -1.84 -10.85
N ALA A 104 24.75 -0.82 -11.66
CA ALA A 104 25.46 -0.79 -12.91
C ALA A 104 26.25 0.51 -13.05
N GLY A 105 27.41 0.43 -13.64
CA GLY A 105 28.25 1.61 -13.87
C GLY A 105 29.41 1.30 -14.79
N PHE A 106 29.95 2.34 -15.38
CA PHE A 106 31.14 2.26 -16.21
C PHE A 106 31.94 3.55 -16.13
N ASN A 107 33.23 3.42 -16.43
CA ASN A 107 34.15 4.53 -16.60
C ASN A 107 34.78 4.44 -18.00
N TRP A 108 34.66 5.50 -18.77
CA TRP A 108 35.18 5.51 -20.11
C TRP A 108 35.69 6.90 -20.48
N LYS A 109 37.02 7.01 -20.77
CA LYS A 109 37.68 8.25 -21.20
C LYS A 109 37.30 9.50 -20.36
N GLY A 110 37.20 9.36 -19.05
CA GLY A 110 36.84 10.44 -18.13
C GLY A 110 35.35 10.54 -17.86
N LEU A 111 34.48 9.90 -18.64
CA LEU A 111 33.07 9.78 -18.34
C LEU A 111 32.85 8.71 -17.26
N ASN A 112 32.17 9.08 -16.18
CA ASN A 112 31.77 8.19 -15.10
C ASN A 112 30.24 8.10 -15.09
N PHE A 113 29.73 6.91 -15.14
CA PHE A 113 28.29 6.64 -15.04
C PHE A 113 28.04 5.59 -13.98
N SER A 114 27.08 5.83 -13.12
CA SER A 114 26.59 4.81 -12.19
C SER A 114 25.10 4.95 -11.95
N MET A 115 24.43 3.82 -11.79
CA MET A 115 23.04 3.77 -11.40
C MET A 115 22.81 2.66 -10.38
N GLN A 116 21.88 2.90 -9.47
CA GLN A 116 21.45 1.95 -8.47
C GLN A 116 19.92 1.84 -8.48
N TRP A 117 19.45 0.65 -8.71
CA TRP A 117 18.04 0.28 -8.59
C TRP A 117 17.84 -0.58 -7.37
N THR A 118 16.72 -0.36 -6.70
CA THR A 118 16.24 -1.22 -5.62
C THR A 118 14.78 -1.52 -5.83
N GLY A 119 14.37 -2.70 -5.40
CA GLY A 119 12.97 -3.08 -5.49
C GLY A 119 12.59 -4.14 -4.47
N ALA A 120 11.31 -4.24 -4.22
CA ALA A 120 10.73 -5.27 -3.36
C ALA A 120 9.41 -5.76 -3.94
N THR A 121 9.14 -7.04 -3.70
CA THR A 121 7.85 -7.66 -4.07
C THR A 121 7.36 -8.56 -2.97
N HIS A 122 6.15 -9.07 -3.11
CA HIS A 122 5.46 -9.84 -2.07
C HIS A 122 5.44 -9.05 -0.73
N VAL A 123 4.92 -7.84 -0.81
CA VAL A 123 4.77 -6.93 0.32
C VAL A 123 3.41 -6.25 0.24
N ASN A 124 2.71 -6.24 1.34
CA ASN A 124 1.45 -5.51 1.48
C ASN A 124 1.56 -4.45 2.57
N LYS A 125 0.73 -3.43 2.45
CA LYS A 125 0.51 -2.45 3.50
C LYS A 125 -0.98 -2.32 3.75
N MET A 126 -1.37 -2.39 5.02
CA MET A 126 -2.70 -2.00 5.44
C MET A 126 -2.76 -0.48 5.45
N MET A 127 -3.78 0.09 4.83
CA MET A 127 -4.05 1.52 4.97
C MET A 127 -4.33 1.83 6.44
N GLU A 128 -3.71 2.87 6.96
CA GLU A 128 -3.94 3.32 8.32
C GLU A 128 -5.38 3.78 8.52
N ILE A 129 -5.86 3.75 9.77
CA ILE A 129 -7.25 4.04 10.10
C ILE A 129 -7.68 5.43 9.61
N GLU A 130 -6.78 6.39 9.63
CA GLU A 130 -7.02 7.76 9.19
C GLU A 130 -7.27 7.91 7.68
N TYR A 131 -6.82 6.92 6.91
CA TYR A 131 -7.11 6.86 5.48
C TYR A 131 -8.38 6.08 5.17
N ARG A 132 -8.87 5.27 6.12
CA ARG A 132 -10.04 4.41 5.93
C ARG A 132 -11.34 5.04 6.43
N ILE A 133 -11.22 5.93 7.43
CA ILE A 133 -12.38 6.55 8.07
C ILE A 133 -12.49 8.00 7.63
N PRO A 134 -13.56 8.37 6.90
CA PRO A 134 -13.93 9.76 6.71
C PRO A 134 -14.34 10.38 8.06
N TYR A 135 -14.05 11.64 8.25
CA TYR A 135 -14.48 12.44 9.43
C TYR A 135 -14.01 11.90 10.79
N THR A 136 -12.78 11.38 10.89
CA THR A 136 -12.22 10.90 12.16
C THR A 136 -12.17 11.98 13.26
N ASN A 137 -12.04 11.56 14.51
CA ASN A 137 -12.02 12.43 15.70
C ASN A 137 -13.29 13.27 15.89
N ALA A 138 -14.46 12.63 15.89
CA ALA A 138 -15.75 13.28 16.07
C ALA A 138 -15.97 14.51 15.15
N GLY A 139 -15.58 14.37 13.87
CA GLY A 139 -15.69 15.43 12.87
C GLY A 139 -14.51 16.41 12.84
N GLY A 140 -13.48 16.18 13.65
CA GLY A 140 -12.30 17.06 13.69
C GLY A 140 -11.35 16.92 12.49
N ARG A 141 -11.53 15.88 11.65
CA ARG A 141 -10.81 15.69 10.38
C ARG A 141 -11.79 15.71 9.22
N GLY A 142 -11.40 16.39 8.15
CA GLY A 142 -12.17 16.41 6.91
C GLY A 142 -12.02 15.13 6.09
N LEU A 143 -12.80 15.04 5.03
CA LEU A 143 -12.71 14.00 4.03
C LEU A 143 -11.43 14.21 3.20
N LEU A 144 -10.65 13.16 3.04
CA LEU A 144 -9.47 13.21 2.17
C LEU A 144 -9.90 13.22 0.69
N GLN A 145 -9.17 13.96 -0.14
CA GLN A 145 -9.50 14.15 -1.56
C GLN A 145 -9.67 12.81 -2.30
N TYR A 146 -8.72 11.86 -2.11
CA TYR A 146 -8.80 10.56 -2.77
C TYR A 146 -10.06 9.76 -2.40
N PHE A 147 -10.56 9.95 -1.16
CA PHE A 147 -11.78 9.30 -0.70
C PHE A 147 -13.01 9.98 -1.31
N TYR A 148 -13.02 11.32 -1.34
CA TYR A 148 -14.08 12.10 -1.97
C TYR A 148 -14.24 11.78 -3.45
N ASP A 149 -13.13 11.64 -4.17
CA ASP A 149 -13.13 11.43 -5.62
C ASP A 149 -13.69 10.06 -6.03
N ASP A 150 -13.62 9.05 -5.14
CA ASP A 150 -13.96 7.66 -5.48
C ASP A 150 -14.91 6.98 -4.48
N CYS A 151 -15.47 7.72 -3.51
CA CYS A 151 -16.46 7.14 -2.61
C CYS A 151 -17.81 6.93 -3.32
N TRP A 152 -18.49 5.89 -2.90
CA TRP A 152 -19.84 5.62 -3.37
C TRP A 152 -20.80 6.73 -2.92
N THR A 153 -21.61 7.23 -3.87
CA THR A 153 -22.76 8.09 -3.60
C THR A 153 -23.95 7.64 -4.46
N PRO A 154 -25.18 8.05 -4.15
CA PRO A 154 -26.33 7.74 -5.00
C PRO A 154 -26.15 8.18 -6.46
N GLU A 155 -25.38 9.24 -6.70
CA GLU A 155 -25.05 9.77 -8.03
C GLU A 155 -23.80 9.12 -8.62
N HIS A 156 -22.93 8.52 -7.79
CA HIS A 156 -21.68 7.86 -8.19
C HIS A 156 -21.61 6.42 -7.64
N GLN A 157 -22.48 5.56 -8.12
CA GLN A 157 -22.58 4.16 -7.64
C GLN A 157 -21.45 3.26 -8.13
N THR A 158 -20.58 3.76 -9.01
CA THR A 158 -19.40 3.06 -9.52
C THR A 158 -18.15 3.33 -8.69
N GLY A 159 -18.25 4.14 -7.64
CA GLY A 159 -17.15 4.38 -6.70
C GLY A 159 -16.61 3.07 -6.11
N THR A 160 -15.31 3.01 -5.89
CA THR A 160 -14.65 1.80 -5.35
C THR A 160 -14.46 1.86 -3.83
N LEU A 161 -14.65 3.03 -3.23
CA LEU A 161 -14.57 3.25 -1.79
C LEU A 161 -15.97 3.31 -1.18
N PRO A 162 -16.12 2.87 0.07
CA PRO A 162 -17.41 2.93 0.77
C PRO A 162 -17.96 4.35 0.85
N ARG A 163 -19.26 4.45 1.05
CA ARG A 163 -19.90 5.76 1.30
C ARG A 163 -19.26 6.47 2.50
N ALA A 164 -19.12 7.77 2.41
CA ALA A 164 -18.66 8.62 3.49
C ALA A 164 -19.81 8.85 4.49
N ALA A 165 -19.85 8.08 5.57
CA ALA A 165 -20.89 8.18 6.59
C ALA A 165 -20.30 8.13 7.99
N GLU A 166 -20.78 9.01 8.87
CA GLU A 166 -20.28 9.12 10.23
C GLU A 166 -20.56 7.89 11.11
N LYS A 167 -21.65 7.15 10.85
CA LYS A 167 -22.08 6.04 11.70
C LYS A 167 -21.72 4.64 11.21
N SER A 168 -21.39 4.45 9.94
CA SER A 168 -20.98 3.16 9.40
C SER A 168 -19.46 2.95 9.39
N GLU A 169 -18.73 3.83 10.04
CA GLU A 169 -17.28 3.88 10.02
C GLU A 169 -16.62 2.59 10.51
N VAL A 170 -17.18 1.97 11.56
CA VAL A 170 -16.60 0.76 12.15
C VAL A 170 -16.65 -0.39 11.15
N TRP A 171 -17.77 -0.60 10.47
CA TRP A 171 -17.94 -1.67 9.48
C TRP A 171 -17.07 -1.42 8.24
N ASN A 172 -17.23 -0.26 7.61
CA ASN A 172 -16.52 0.09 6.39
C ASN A 172 -15.00 0.19 6.59
N SER A 173 -14.55 0.56 7.78
CA SER A 173 -13.14 0.67 8.13
C SER A 173 -12.52 -0.62 8.68
N SER A 174 -13.30 -1.69 8.81
CA SER A 174 -12.81 -2.98 9.31
C SER A 174 -11.59 -3.44 8.52
N ALA A 175 -10.68 -4.12 9.21
CA ALA A 175 -9.52 -4.72 8.57
C ALA A 175 -9.99 -5.69 7.50
N SER A 176 -9.69 -5.40 6.24
CA SER A 176 -10.19 -6.16 5.11
C SER A 176 -9.26 -6.07 3.91
N THR A 177 -9.52 -6.89 2.91
CA THR A 177 -8.75 -6.84 1.66
C THR A 177 -8.98 -5.56 0.87
N LEU A 178 -10.07 -4.83 1.13
CA LEU A 178 -10.30 -3.49 0.57
C LEU A 178 -9.17 -2.53 0.93
N TRP A 179 -8.69 -2.59 2.17
CA TRP A 179 -7.69 -1.67 2.70
C TRP A 179 -6.26 -2.23 2.65
N LEU A 180 -6.12 -3.48 2.21
CA LEU A 180 -4.82 -4.13 2.04
C LEU A 180 -4.25 -3.82 0.67
N ARG A 181 -3.25 -2.94 0.61
CA ARG A 181 -2.65 -2.46 -0.63
C ARG A 181 -1.35 -3.20 -0.96
N ASN A 182 -1.14 -3.45 -2.25
CA ASN A 182 0.11 -4.01 -2.74
C ASN A 182 1.19 -2.92 -2.74
N ALA A 183 2.25 -3.13 -1.97
CA ALA A 183 3.34 -2.16 -1.79
C ALA A 183 4.62 -2.56 -2.54
N ARG A 184 4.52 -3.39 -3.56
CA ARG A 184 5.67 -3.70 -4.44
C ARG A 184 6.18 -2.43 -5.11
N TYR A 185 7.49 -2.36 -5.31
CA TYR A 185 8.08 -1.23 -6.00
C TYR A 185 9.38 -1.57 -6.71
N LEU A 186 9.75 -0.72 -7.65
CA LEU A 186 11.06 -0.63 -8.28
C LEU A 186 11.46 0.86 -8.30
N ARG A 187 12.63 1.19 -7.72
CA ARG A 187 13.09 2.57 -7.58
C ARG A 187 14.50 2.75 -8.12
N LEU A 188 14.68 3.81 -8.92
CA LEU A 188 16.00 4.33 -9.22
C LEU A 188 16.48 5.17 -8.04
N LYS A 189 17.24 4.54 -7.15
CA LYS A 189 17.76 5.13 -5.92
C LYS A 189 18.78 6.22 -6.18
N THR A 190 19.73 5.92 -7.07
CA THR A 190 20.81 6.83 -7.40
C THR A 190 21.09 6.74 -8.89
N LEU A 191 21.27 7.88 -9.51
CA LEU A 191 21.82 8.00 -10.85
C LEU A 191 22.91 9.07 -10.78
N SER A 192 24.12 8.73 -11.18
CA SER A 192 25.24 9.67 -11.24
C SER A 192 25.90 9.66 -12.60
N VAL A 193 26.10 10.83 -13.14
CA VAL A 193 26.84 11.05 -14.37
C VAL A 193 27.91 12.11 -14.06
N GLY A 194 29.15 11.80 -14.35
CA GLY A 194 30.25 12.72 -14.11
C GLY A 194 31.26 12.67 -15.24
N TYR A 195 32.01 13.75 -15.36
CA TYR A 195 33.14 13.81 -16.28
C TYR A 195 34.38 14.35 -15.59
N THR A 196 35.49 13.64 -15.74
CA THR A 196 36.78 14.02 -15.16
C THR A 196 37.72 14.47 -16.26
N PHE A 197 38.06 15.73 -16.25
CA PHE A 197 39.09 16.33 -17.10
C PHE A 197 40.46 16.03 -16.51
N SER A 198 41.28 15.27 -17.20
CA SER A 198 42.66 15.00 -16.85
C SER A 198 43.56 15.43 -17.99
N ASN A 199 44.77 15.79 -17.64
CA ASN A 199 45.81 16.18 -18.62
C ASN A 199 45.44 17.38 -19.55
N SER A 200 44.59 18.28 -19.05
CA SER A 200 44.26 19.51 -19.78
C SER A 200 45.37 20.55 -19.58
N LYS A 201 45.99 20.98 -20.69
CA LYS A 201 47.03 22.06 -20.64
C LYS A 201 46.47 23.34 -19.99
N ARG A 202 45.18 23.66 -20.17
CA ARG A 202 44.52 24.84 -19.59
C ARG A 202 44.37 24.72 -18.08
N LEU A 203 44.04 23.51 -17.58
CA LEU A 203 43.93 23.31 -16.11
C LEU A 203 45.31 23.29 -15.45
N ALA A 204 46.30 22.72 -16.13
CA ALA A 204 47.69 22.69 -15.65
C ALA A 204 48.31 24.11 -15.49
N SER A 205 47.91 25.06 -16.34
CA SER A 205 48.41 26.45 -16.25
C SER A 205 47.92 27.19 -15.02
N VAL A 206 46.81 26.74 -14.42
CA VAL A 206 46.28 27.26 -13.13
C VAL A 206 46.53 26.33 -11.94
N GLY A 207 47.41 25.33 -12.12
CA GLY A 207 47.79 24.42 -11.05
C GLY A 207 46.85 23.25 -10.79
N ILE A 208 45.82 23.11 -11.59
CA ILE A 208 44.79 22.05 -11.44
C ILE A 208 45.22 20.82 -12.27
N LYS A 209 45.47 19.70 -11.59
CA LYS A 209 45.83 18.43 -12.25
C LYS A 209 44.64 17.66 -12.77
N LYS A 210 43.53 17.70 -12.06
CA LYS A 210 42.28 17.04 -12.41
C LYS A 210 41.10 17.92 -12.03
N LEU A 211 40.04 17.92 -12.83
CA LEU A 211 38.80 18.60 -12.51
C LEU A 211 37.65 17.63 -12.84
N GLY A 212 36.88 17.24 -11.82
CA GLY A 212 35.71 16.40 -11.96
C GLY A 212 34.45 17.23 -11.78
N ILE A 213 33.50 17.04 -12.69
CA ILE A 213 32.15 17.58 -12.55
C ILE A 213 31.20 16.40 -12.53
N SER A 214 30.26 16.36 -11.58
CA SER A 214 29.27 15.30 -11.50
C SER A 214 27.88 15.86 -11.23
N LEU A 215 26.89 15.20 -11.79
CA LEU A 215 25.47 15.38 -11.52
C LEU A 215 24.94 14.09 -10.94
N THR A 216 24.37 14.16 -9.76
CA THR A 216 23.80 13.00 -9.06
C THR A 216 22.35 13.27 -8.69
N GLY A 217 21.49 12.34 -8.99
CA GLY A 217 20.09 12.36 -8.60
C GLY A 217 19.76 11.20 -7.69
N TYR A 218 18.92 11.46 -6.70
CA TYR A 218 18.42 10.45 -5.76
C TYR A 218 16.90 10.31 -5.86
N ASN A 219 16.40 9.08 -5.74
CA ASN A 219 14.97 8.74 -5.77
C ASN A 219 14.23 9.28 -7.01
N LEU A 220 14.89 9.26 -8.17
CA LEU A 220 14.41 9.93 -9.38
C LEU A 220 13.13 9.33 -9.93
N LEU A 221 13.03 8.00 -9.93
CA LEU A 221 11.90 7.25 -10.48
C LEU A 221 11.46 6.20 -9.46
N THR A 222 10.16 6.07 -9.30
CA THR A 222 9.55 5.00 -8.49
C THR A 222 8.36 4.43 -9.25
N PHE A 223 8.39 3.13 -9.49
CA PHE A 223 7.30 2.38 -10.08
C PHE A 223 6.66 1.55 -8.97
N THR A 224 5.41 1.83 -8.65
CA THR A 224 4.64 1.15 -7.60
C THR A 224 3.15 1.27 -7.90
N PRO A 225 2.32 0.29 -7.54
CA PRO A 225 0.86 0.44 -7.55
C PRO A 225 0.33 1.22 -6.34
N LEU A 226 1.21 1.61 -5.41
CA LEU A 226 0.87 2.35 -4.20
C LEU A 226 0.99 3.84 -4.49
N ASP A 227 -0.10 4.57 -4.47
CA ASP A 227 -0.20 5.96 -4.93
C ASP A 227 -0.29 7.00 -3.80
N PHE A 228 -0.64 6.58 -2.58
CA PHE A 228 -0.93 7.49 -1.47
C PHE A 228 0.18 7.57 -0.41
N ILE A 229 1.10 6.61 -0.35
CA ILE A 229 2.24 6.61 0.58
C ILE A 229 3.49 6.02 -0.09
N ASP A 230 4.67 6.35 0.43
CA ASP A 230 5.92 5.79 -0.09
C ASP A 230 6.02 4.29 0.23
N PRO A 231 6.28 3.42 -0.78
CA PRO A 231 6.35 1.97 -0.56
C PRO A 231 7.49 1.53 0.36
N GLU A 232 8.56 2.31 0.49
CA GLU A 232 9.67 2.03 1.41
C GLU A 232 9.42 2.51 2.84
N SER A 233 8.38 3.32 3.06
CA SER A 233 8.01 3.73 4.41
C SER A 233 7.63 2.51 5.25
N LEU A 234 8.36 2.27 6.31
CA LEU A 234 8.11 1.17 7.27
C LEU A 234 7.19 1.57 8.42
N THR A 235 6.81 2.83 8.48
CA THR A 235 6.09 3.35 9.62
C THR A 235 4.60 3.08 9.48
N ASN A 236 4.04 2.51 10.52
CA ASN A 236 2.59 2.53 10.79
C ASN A 236 2.19 3.91 11.36
N ASN A 237 3.02 4.93 11.23
CA ASN A 237 2.73 6.25 11.73
C ASN A 237 2.15 7.11 10.61
N ASN A 238 0.98 7.62 10.88
CA ASN A 238 0.29 8.62 10.10
C ASN A 238 1.20 9.82 9.85
N GLY A 239 1.68 10.00 8.65
CA GLY A 239 2.48 11.14 8.29
C GLY A 239 3.99 10.88 8.16
N ALA A 240 4.40 9.67 7.77
CA ALA A 240 5.77 9.50 7.27
C ALA A 240 6.04 10.49 6.13
N TYR A 241 7.05 11.32 6.32
CA TYR A 241 7.43 12.29 5.29
C TYR A 241 7.85 11.54 4.02
N PRO A 242 7.27 11.85 2.85
CA PRO A 242 7.59 11.16 1.61
C PRO A 242 9.06 11.38 1.24
N LEU A 243 9.68 10.36 0.66
CA LEU A 243 11.03 10.48 0.14
C LEU A 243 11.07 11.50 -0.98
N VAL A 244 11.94 12.50 -0.82
CA VAL A 244 12.11 13.57 -1.80
C VAL A 244 13.07 13.16 -2.91
N LYS A 245 12.89 13.72 -4.10
CA LYS A 245 13.89 13.68 -5.16
C LYS A 245 14.95 14.72 -4.86
N VAL A 246 16.21 14.33 -4.90
CA VAL A 246 17.34 15.23 -4.65
C VAL A 246 18.23 15.27 -5.88
N TYR A 247 18.66 16.44 -6.27
CA TYR A 247 19.63 16.67 -7.34
C TYR A 247 20.85 17.37 -6.75
N SER A 248 22.02 16.84 -7.03
CA SER A 248 23.29 17.36 -6.55
C SER A 248 24.26 17.59 -7.68
N VAL A 249 24.94 18.71 -7.65
CA VAL A 249 26.07 19.00 -8.54
C VAL A 249 27.34 18.94 -7.69
N GLY A 250 28.27 18.11 -8.11
CA GLY A 250 29.57 17.96 -7.46
C GLY A 250 30.69 18.53 -8.31
N LEU A 251 31.59 19.26 -7.69
CA LEU A 251 32.86 19.72 -8.26
C LEU A 251 34.00 19.16 -7.42
N ASN A 252 34.95 18.50 -8.09
CA ASN A 252 36.12 17.91 -7.44
C ASN A 252 37.38 18.40 -8.16
N VAL A 253 38.33 18.97 -7.40
CA VAL A 253 39.58 19.58 -7.90
C VAL A 253 40.76 18.82 -7.35
#